data_b815708b181056a6c4cbb6221cceed72
#
_entry.id   b815708b181056a6c4cbb6221cceed72
#
_cell.length_a   1.000
_cell.length_b   1.000
_cell.length_c   1.000
_cell.angle_alpha   90.00
_cell.angle_beta   90.00
_cell.angle_gamma   90.00
#
_symmetry.space_group_name_H-M   'P 1'
#
loop_
_entity.id
_entity.type
_entity.pdbx_description
1 polymer ?
#
loop_
_entity_poly.entity_id
_entity_poly.type
_entity_poly.pdbx_seq_one_letter_code
_entity_poly.pdbx_strand_id
1 'polypeptide(L)'
;MNETPLEYLKFVGEAKGLRGRKLAAQIASVVEQTKLGEVGNRLISKLSKGYRQRVGIAQALLGNPGVIILDEPTVGLDPLQIIEIRDLIRQLGREHTVILSSHILSEVQAICEKVLIIAKGRMVAFDKPENLEKLLVPSNTVSFVAEAEKKEIDEILGEIEAAVDWQLKKAGEGGVHVDVKIEFGEPTDVCRSIFTAFAERKKALLELTSKKANLEDVFIELTETAFAGEAPAANVEEEEKTPEDEMEENGIKESEIHERKIQEREGTDR
;
A
#
# COMPACT_ATOMS: atom_id res chain seq x y z
N MET A 1 2.88 10.77 29.78
CA MET A 1 4.15 11.45 29.46
C MET A 1 4.00 12.90 29.89
N ASN A 2 4.85 13.34 30.82
CA ASN A 2 4.88 14.73 31.31
C ASN A 2 5.96 15.57 30.64
N GLU A 3 6.39 15.14 29.45
CA GLU A 3 7.44 15.78 28.67
C GLU A 3 6.82 16.49 27.45
N THR A 4 7.52 17.51 26.97
CA THR A 4 7.23 18.19 25.71
C THR A 4 7.88 17.45 24.55
N PRO A 5 7.44 17.65 23.28
CA PRO A 5 8.11 17.10 22.10
C PRO A 5 9.61 17.38 22.06
N LEU A 6 10.04 18.61 22.38
CA LEU A 6 11.46 18.96 22.36
C LEU A 6 12.28 18.22 23.43
N GLU A 7 11.75 18.09 24.66
CA GLU A 7 12.39 17.32 25.72
C GLU A 7 12.49 15.85 25.37
N TYR A 8 11.41 15.28 24.87
CA TYR A 8 11.34 13.88 24.42
C TYR A 8 12.32 13.60 23.27
N LEU A 9 12.33 14.44 22.22
CA LEU A 9 13.25 14.28 21.10
C LEU A 9 14.72 14.43 21.51
N LYS A 10 15.00 15.31 22.49
CA LYS A 10 16.34 15.44 23.08
C LYS A 10 16.75 14.14 23.77
N PHE A 11 15.88 13.61 24.63
CA PHE A 11 16.12 12.34 25.33
C PHE A 11 16.39 11.19 24.34
N VAL A 12 15.53 11.03 23.33
CA VAL A 12 15.68 9.98 22.31
C VAL A 12 16.97 10.17 21.50
N GLY A 13 17.27 11.40 21.09
CA GLY A 13 18.50 11.69 20.35
C GLY A 13 19.75 11.39 21.16
N GLU A 14 19.74 11.70 22.46
CA GLU A 14 20.81 11.34 23.38
C GLU A 14 20.97 9.84 23.55
N ALA A 15 19.86 9.10 23.62
CA ALA A 15 19.83 7.63 23.66
C ALA A 15 20.39 7.00 22.37
N LYS A 16 20.13 7.61 21.22
CA LYS A 16 20.70 7.23 19.92
C LYS A 16 22.18 7.67 19.73
N GLY A 17 22.82 8.24 20.77
CA GLY A 17 24.23 8.64 20.72
C GLY A 17 24.51 10.03 20.14
N LEU A 18 23.48 10.80 19.79
CA LEU A 18 23.65 12.18 19.32
C LEU A 18 24.03 13.11 20.47
N ARG A 19 24.91 14.12 20.25
CA ARG A 19 25.37 15.06 21.26
C ARG A 19 25.58 16.45 20.68
N GLY A 20 25.50 17.44 21.55
CA GLY A 20 25.89 18.82 21.30
C GLY A 20 25.22 19.44 20.07
N ARG A 21 25.99 20.09 19.20
CA ARG A 21 25.47 20.80 18.02
C ARG A 21 24.78 19.87 17.03
N LYS A 22 25.28 18.63 16.89
CA LYS A 22 24.67 17.64 15.99
C LYS A 22 23.26 17.25 16.45
N LEU A 23 23.07 17.04 17.76
CA LEU A 23 21.76 16.76 18.33
C LEU A 23 20.79 17.93 18.11
N ALA A 24 21.21 19.16 18.43
CA ALA A 24 20.37 20.34 18.27
C ALA A 24 19.95 20.56 16.80
N ALA A 25 20.88 20.40 15.86
CA ALA A 25 20.59 20.53 14.42
C ALA A 25 19.61 19.46 13.92
N GLN A 26 19.75 18.22 14.37
CA GLN A 26 18.82 17.16 13.98
C GLN A 26 17.44 17.34 14.60
N ILE A 27 17.33 17.77 15.86
CA ILE A 27 16.03 18.10 16.48
C ILE A 27 15.35 19.22 15.70
N ALA A 28 16.05 20.29 15.35
CA ALA A 28 15.48 21.36 14.53
C ALA A 28 14.95 20.85 13.19
N SER A 29 15.74 20.05 12.48
CA SER A 29 15.37 19.46 11.21
C SER A 29 14.12 18.57 11.30
N VAL A 30 14.06 17.62 12.25
CA VAL A 30 12.91 16.72 12.38
C VAL A 30 11.64 17.45 12.85
N VAL A 31 11.78 18.48 13.68
CA VAL A 31 10.66 19.34 14.12
C VAL A 31 10.06 20.11 12.95
N GLU A 32 10.91 20.62 12.05
CA GLU A 32 10.48 21.28 10.82
C GLU A 32 9.78 20.32 9.87
N GLN A 33 10.42 19.18 9.54
CA GLN A 33 9.86 18.15 8.65
C GLN A 33 8.51 17.63 9.13
N THR A 34 8.36 17.42 10.45
CA THR A 34 7.12 16.89 11.03
C THR A 34 6.12 17.96 11.45
N LYS A 35 6.41 19.25 11.20
CA LYS A 35 5.56 20.40 11.54
C LYS A 35 5.18 20.47 13.03
N LEU A 36 6.14 20.19 13.92
CA LEU A 36 5.95 20.21 15.38
C LEU A 36 6.30 21.57 16.03
N GLY A 37 6.75 22.56 15.26
CA GLY A 37 7.24 23.84 15.79
C GLY A 37 6.28 24.55 16.74
N GLU A 38 4.99 24.63 16.39
CA GLU A 38 3.97 25.33 17.19
C GLU A 38 3.65 24.63 18.52
N VAL A 39 3.88 23.31 18.61
CA VAL A 39 3.54 22.48 19.77
C VAL A 39 4.74 21.96 20.52
N GLY A 40 5.95 22.32 20.09
CA GLY A 40 7.22 21.81 20.63
C GLY A 40 7.38 21.94 22.15
N ASN A 41 6.76 22.96 22.74
CA ASN A 41 6.79 23.25 24.18
C ASN A 41 5.49 22.87 24.94
N ARG A 42 4.52 22.21 24.27
CA ARG A 42 3.30 21.72 24.93
C ARG A 42 3.51 20.28 25.40
N LEU A 43 2.92 19.90 26.53
CA LEU A 43 2.99 18.51 27.01
C LEU A 43 2.42 17.55 25.97
N ILE A 44 3.13 16.46 25.68
CA ILE A 44 2.70 15.41 24.73
C ILE A 44 1.32 14.84 25.12
N SER A 45 1.05 14.71 26.43
CA SER A 45 -0.25 14.26 26.94
C SER A 45 -1.42 15.20 26.58
N LYS A 46 -1.16 16.45 26.23
CA LYS A 46 -2.16 17.47 25.85
C LYS A 46 -2.28 17.65 24.34
N LEU A 47 -1.50 16.94 23.55
CA LEU A 47 -1.54 17.01 22.10
C LEU A 47 -2.69 16.16 21.52
N SER A 48 -3.20 16.57 20.36
CA SER A 48 -4.10 15.72 19.55
C SER A 48 -3.39 14.43 19.14
N LYS A 49 -4.17 13.43 18.72
CA LYS A 49 -3.61 12.15 18.24
C LYS A 49 -2.65 12.37 17.07
N GLY A 50 -3.01 13.23 16.11
CA GLY A 50 -2.15 13.56 14.96
C GLY A 50 -0.81 14.19 15.35
N TYR A 51 -0.81 15.11 16.30
CA TYR A 51 0.45 15.66 16.81
C TYR A 51 1.30 14.61 17.54
N ARG A 52 0.68 13.72 18.33
CA ARG A 52 1.41 12.59 18.94
C ARG A 52 2.01 11.65 17.90
N GLN A 53 1.27 11.39 16.82
CA GLN A 53 1.78 10.60 15.70
C GLN A 53 3.00 11.25 15.03
N ARG A 54 2.96 12.58 14.82
CA ARG A 54 4.10 13.35 14.30
C ARG A 54 5.31 13.31 15.24
N VAL A 55 5.10 13.32 16.56
CA VAL A 55 6.19 13.12 17.52
C VAL A 55 6.79 11.73 17.38
N GLY A 56 5.97 10.69 17.17
CA GLY A 56 6.42 9.33 16.90
C GLY A 56 7.26 9.22 15.62
N ILE A 57 6.85 9.89 14.55
CA ILE A 57 7.62 9.95 13.29
C ILE A 57 8.93 10.74 13.50
N ALA A 58 8.87 11.88 14.18
CA ALA A 58 10.05 12.70 14.45
C ALA A 58 11.14 11.93 15.22
N GLN A 59 10.75 11.14 16.23
CA GLN A 59 11.71 10.29 16.95
C GLN A 59 12.35 9.23 16.05
N ALA A 60 11.58 8.65 15.10
CA ALA A 60 12.11 7.66 14.18
C ALA A 60 13.20 8.26 13.27
N LEU A 61 13.02 9.51 12.85
CA LEU A 61 13.93 10.25 11.98
C LEU A 61 15.26 10.67 12.65
N LEU A 62 15.31 10.77 13.98
CA LEU A 62 16.55 11.10 14.68
C LEU A 62 17.65 10.08 14.41
N GLY A 63 18.81 10.56 14.00
CA GLY A 63 19.94 9.74 13.58
C GLY A 63 20.02 9.55 12.08
N ASN A 64 19.05 10.05 11.32
CA ASN A 64 18.95 9.93 9.87
C ASN A 64 19.08 8.46 9.39
N PRO A 65 18.17 7.56 9.82
CA PRO A 65 18.27 6.14 9.50
C PRO A 65 17.96 5.90 8.01
N GLY A 66 18.62 4.92 7.38
CA GLY A 66 18.30 4.52 6.01
C GLY A 66 16.93 3.87 5.86
N VAL A 67 16.43 3.21 6.93
CA VAL A 67 15.14 2.53 6.97
C VAL A 67 14.29 3.06 8.13
N ILE A 68 13.02 3.36 7.85
CA ILE A 68 12.03 3.82 8.83
C ILE A 68 10.87 2.82 8.82
N ILE A 69 10.46 2.34 10.00
CA ILE A 69 9.32 1.44 10.16
C ILE A 69 8.22 2.17 10.90
N LEU A 70 7.03 2.23 10.30
CA LEU A 70 5.85 2.89 10.84
C LEU A 70 4.71 1.87 10.99
N ASP A 71 4.28 1.64 12.21
CA ASP A 71 3.16 0.76 12.50
C ASP A 71 1.87 1.57 12.59
N GLU A 72 0.91 1.27 11.68
CA GLU A 72 -0.42 1.90 11.60
C GLU A 72 -0.38 3.44 11.70
N PRO A 73 0.37 4.16 10.83
CA PRO A 73 0.66 5.57 11.03
C PRO A 73 -0.54 6.51 10.91
N THR A 74 -1.66 6.05 10.39
CA THR A 74 -2.88 6.85 10.11
C THR A 74 -4.07 6.48 10.99
N VAL A 75 -3.96 5.40 11.76
CA VAL A 75 -5.08 4.88 12.56
C VAL A 75 -5.65 5.90 13.55
N GLY A 76 -6.97 6.13 13.41
CA GLY A 76 -7.76 6.99 14.31
C GLY A 76 -7.41 8.48 14.20
N LEU A 77 -6.87 8.90 13.08
CA LEU A 77 -6.76 10.30 12.67
C LEU A 77 -8.02 10.73 11.93
N ASP A 78 -8.29 12.01 11.92
CA ASP A 78 -9.32 12.59 11.06
C ASP A 78 -8.85 12.65 9.58
N PRO A 79 -9.77 12.80 8.61
CA PRO A 79 -9.43 12.76 7.18
C PRO A 79 -8.35 13.77 6.77
N LEU A 80 -8.33 14.97 7.36
CA LEU A 80 -7.34 15.99 7.05
C LEU A 80 -5.95 15.58 7.56
N GLN A 81 -5.89 15.08 8.78
CA GLN A 81 -4.65 14.58 9.36
C GLN A 81 -4.10 13.36 8.60
N ILE A 82 -4.97 12.48 8.09
CA ILE A 82 -4.57 11.36 7.23
C ILE A 82 -3.83 11.88 5.99
N ILE A 83 -4.40 12.87 5.29
CA ILE A 83 -3.77 13.46 4.11
C ILE A 83 -2.39 14.02 4.46
N GLU A 84 -2.28 14.76 5.55
CA GLU A 84 -1.03 15.38 5.98
C GLU A 84 0.05 14.35 6.37
N ILE A 85 -0.33 13.23 7.03
CA ILE A 85 0.60 12.14 7.36
C ILE A 85 1.03 11.39 6.11
N ARG A 86 0.12 11.14 5.16
CA ARG A 86 0.46 10.54 3.86
C ARG A 86 1.49 11.37 3.10
N ASP A 87 1.28 12.68 3.05
CA ASP A 87 2.21 13.58 2.36
C ASP A 87 3.59 13.60 3.05
N LEU A 88 3.61 13.56 4.39
CA LEU A 88 4.85 13.42 5.15
C LEU A 88 5.56 12.10 4.80
N ILE A 89 4.85 10.97 4.81
CA ILE A 89 5.42 9.66 4.47
C ILE A 89 5.99 9.65 3.04
N ARG A 90 5.27 10.21 2.05
CA ARG A 90 5.78 10.34 0.68
C ARG A 90 7.05 11.18 0.59
N GLN A 91 7.14 12.27 1.37
CA GLN A 91 8.35 13.09 1.42
C GLN A 91 9.53 12.30 2.01
N LEU A 92 9.29 11.56 3.09
CA LEU A 92 10.29 10.70 3.71
C LEU A 92 10.77 9.58 2.77
N GLY A 93 9.89 9.01 1.96
CA GLY A 93 10.21 7.97 0.98
C GLY A 93 11.18 8.41 -0.12
N ARG A 94 11.44 9.72 -0.28
CA ARG A 94 12.45 10.22 -1.22
C ARG A 94 13.88 10.09 -0.71
N GLU A 95 14.07 10.03 0.60
CA GLU A 95 15.39 10.03 1.24
C GLU A 95 15.63 8.77 2.08
N HIS A 96 14.55 8.02 2.38
CA HIS A 96 14.58 6.85 3.25
C HIS A 96 13.78 5.70 2.64
N THR A 97 14.16 4.48 2.94
CA THR A 97 13.25 3.33 2.74
C THR A 97 12.21 3.34 3.86
N VAL A 98 10.93 3.52 3.51
CA VAL A 98 9.84 3.53 4.50
C VAL A 98 9.06 2.23 4.39
N ILE A 99 9.00 1.48 5.49
CA ILE A 99 8.14 0.31 5.64
C ILE A 99 6.98 0.71 6.54
N LEU A 100 5.76 0.51 6.09
CA LEU A 100 4.59 0.79 6.93
C LEU A 100 3.64 -0.41 6.98
N SER A 101 3.01 -0.62 8.13
CA SER A 101 1.84 -1.49 8.24
C SER A 101 0.56 -0.68 8.13
N SER A 102 -0.46 -1.24 7.51
CA SER A 102 -1.83 -0.71 7.56
C SER A 102 -2.84 -1.82 7.25
N HIS A 103 -4.02 -1.71 7.83
CA HIS A 103 -5.19 -2.53 7.49
C HIS A 103 -6.15 -1.78 6.55
N ILE A 104 -5.84 -0.53 6.19
CA ILE A 104 -6.65 0.30 5.27
C ILE A 104 -6.01 0.25 3.89
N LEU A 105 -6.50 -0.64 3.03
CA LEU A 105 -5.88 -0.95 1.74
C LEU A 105 -5.88 0.24 0.77
N SER A 106 -6.90 1.10 0.80
CA SER A 106 -6.93 2.35 0.03
C SER A 106 -5.82 3.34 0.44
N GLU A 107 -5.36 3.30 1.69
CA GLU A 107 -4.21 4.08 2.12
C GLU A 107 -2.89 3.50 1.61
N VAL A 108 -2.75 2.17 1.69
CA VAL A 108 -1.59 1.45 1.15
C VAL A 108 -1.44 1.74 -0.34
N GLN A 109 -2.53 1.59 -1.10
CA GLN A 109 -2.56 1.87 -2.54
C GLN A 109 -2.16 3.33 -2.88
N ALA A 110 -2.54 4.27 -2.03
CA ALA A 110 -2.24 5.69 -2.25
C ALA A 110 -0.78 6.07 -1.97
N ILE A 111 -0.04 5.30 -1.14
CA ILE A 111 1.28 5.71 -0.63
C ILE A 111 2.39 4.77 -1.08
N CYS A 112 2.13 3.45 -1.13
CA CYS A 112 3.15 2.42 -1.28
C CYS A 112 3.48 2.15 -2.75
N GLU A 113 4.77 2.04 -3.07
CA GLU A 113 5.25 1.59 -4.38
C GLU A 113 5.15 0.07 -4.52
N LYS A 114 5.35 -0.67 -3.43
CA LYS A 114 5.21 -2.13 -3.36
C LYS A 114 4.41 -2.52 -2.12
N VAL A 115 3.64 -3.58 -2.24
CA VAL A 115 2.78 -4.12 -1.18
C VAL A 115 3.16 -5.56 -0.91
N LEU A 116 3.38 -5.86 0.37
CA LEU A 116 3.59 -7.20 0.88
C LEU A 116 2.32 -7.66 1.61
N ILE A 117 1.69 -8.74 1.13
CA ILE A 117 0.54 -9.35 1.78
C ILE A 117 1.01 -10.58 2.58
N ILE A 118 0.65 -10.60 3.87
CA ILE A 118 0.98 -11.68 4.79
C ILE A 118 -0.32 -12.34 5.27
N ALA A 119 -0.42 -13.66 5.12
CA ALA A 119 -1.50 -14.48 5.68
C ALA A 119 -0.91 -15.69 6.42
N LYS A 120 -1.42 -15.97 7.63
CA LYS A 120 -0.95 -17.08 8.49
C LYS A 120 0.58 -17.10 8.71
N GLY A 121 1.20 -15.94 8.83
CA GLY A 121 2.66 -15.81 9.01
C GLY A 121 3.50 -16.14 7.77
N ARG A 122 2.87 -16.23 6.59
CA ARG A 122 3.56 -16.45 5.31
C ARG A 122 3.29 -15.29 4.37
N MET A 123 4.28 -14.98 3.55
CA MET A 123 4.12 -14.06 2.43
C MET A 123 3.26 -14.73 1.35
N VAL A 124 2.15 -14.11 0.99
CA VAL A 124 1.25 -14.62 -0.07
C VAL A 124 1.35 -13.83 -1.35
N ALA A 125 1.77 -12.57 -1.28
CA ALA A 125 2.04 -11.75 -2.45
C ALA A 125 3.02 -10.61 -2.12
N PHE A 126 3.82 -10.19 -3.12
CA PHE A 126 4.71 -9.05 -3.02
C PHE A 126 4.90 -8.43 -4.41
N ASP A 127 4.25 -7.32 -4.69
CA ASP A 127 4.37 -6.58 -5.96
C ASP A 127 3.82 -5.15 -5.81
N LYS A 128 3.82 -4.41 -6.91
CA LYS A 128 3.14 -3.12 -7.02
C LYS A 128 1.62 -3.30 -6.90
N PRO A 129 0.88 -2.33 -6.31
CA PRO A 129 -0.58 -2.40 -6.20
C PRO A 129 -1.26 -2.74 -7.53
N GLU A 130 -0.86 -2.09 -8.63
CA GLU A 130 -1.45 -2.27 -9.96
C GLU A 130 -1.23 -3.69 -10.53
N ASN A 131 -0.14 -4.34 -10.14
CA ASN A 131 0.14 -5.72 -10.57
C ASN A 131 -0.65 -6.71 -9.74
N LEU A 132 -0.78 -6.46 -8.43
CA LEU A 132 -1.60 -7.27 -7.55
C LEU A 132 -3.07 -7.27 -7.99
N GLU A 133 -3.60 -6.11 -8.41
CA GLU A 133 -4.96 -6.01 -8.96
C GLU A 133 -5.17 -6.85 -10.22
N LYS A 134 -4.12 -7.05 -11.02
CA LYS A 134 -4.16 -7.91 -12.23
C LYS A 134 -4.07 -9.40 -11.92
N LEU A 135 -3.60 -9.81 -10.71
CA LEU A 135 -3.55 -11.22 -10.30
C LEU A 135 -4.96 -11.80 -10.14
N LEU A 136 -5.91 -10.98 -9.73
CA LEU A 136 -7.30 -11.35 -9.88
C LEU A 136 -7.60 -11.34 -11.37
N VAL A 137 -8.09 -12.45 -11.90
CA VAL A 137 -8.90 -12.43 -13.13
C VAL A 137 -9.87 -11.28 -12.90
N PRO A 138 -9.83 -10.21 -13.70
CA PRO A 138 -10.64 -9.06 -13.41
C PRO A 138 -12.03 -9.59 -13.13
N SER A 139 -12.59 -9.25 -11.98
CA SER A 139 -14.04 -9.38 -11.82
C SER A 139 -14.57 -8.41 -12.86
N ASN A 140 -14.63 -8.91 -14.12
CA ASN A 140 -15.19 -8.21 -15.25
C ASN A 140 -16.67 -8.05 -14.93
N THR A 141 -16.95 -7.19 -13.96
CA THR A 141 -18.29 -6.93 -13.48
C THR A 141 -18.65 -5.50 -13.85
N VAL A 142 -19.71 -5.36 -14.60
CA VAL A 142 -20.36 -4.08 -14.84
C VAL A 142 -21.57 -4.03 -13.93
N SER A 143 -21.70 -2.95 -13.17
CA SER A 143 -22.86 -2.68 -12.33
C SER A 143 -23.65 -1.54 -12.94
N PHE A 144 -24.99 -1.67 -12.96
CA PHE A 144 -25.85 -0.58 -13.40
C PHE A 144 -27.17 -0.55 -12.61
N VAL A 145 -27.81 0.61 -12.62
CA VAL A 145 -29.18 0.80 -12.13
C VAL A 145 -30.06 1.22 -13.27
N ALA A 146 -31.16 0.51 -13.50
CA ALA A 146 -32.07 0.79 -14.59
C ALA A 146 -33.53 0.84 -14.14
N GLU A 147 -34.33 1.65 -14.81
CA GLU A 147 -35.80 1.66 -14.73
C GLU A 147 -36.36 0.70 -15.79
N ALA A 148 -36.30 -0.61 -15.49
CA ALA A 148 -36.80 -1.66 -16.35
C ALA A 148 -37.31 -2.86 -15.52
N GLU A 149 -38.21 -3.65 -16.08
CA GLU A 149 -38.64 -4.89 -15.46
C GLU A 149 -37.59 -5.99 -15.61
N LYS A 150 -37.60 -6.96 -14.67
CA LYS A 150 -36.64 -8.08 -14.69
C LYS A 150 -36.57 -8.77 -16.06
N LYS A 151 -37.71 -9.05 -16.69
CA LYS A 151 -37.76 -9.71 -17.99
C LYS A 151 -37.06 -8.91 -19.11
N GLU A 152 -37.24 -7.59 -19.10
CA GLU A 152 -36.63 -6.69 -20.08
C GLU A 152 -35.11 -6.65 -19.90
N ILE A 153 -34.66 -6.66 -18.65
CA ILE A 153 -33.20 -6.72 -18.31
C ILE A 153 -32.61 -8.04 -18.80
N ASP A 154 -33.30 -9.16 -18.50
CA ASP A 154 -32.85 -10.50 -18.93
C ASP A 154 -32.79 -10.62 -20.47
N GLU A 155 -33.75 -10.04 -21.21
CA GLU A 155 -33.71 -9.97 -22.65
C GLU A 155 -32.55 -9.11 -23.19
N ILE A 156 -32.35 -7.93 -22.62
CA ILE A 156 -31.26 -7.02 -23.05
C ILE A 156 -29.90 -7.64 -22.80
N LEU A 157 -29.68 -8.22 -21.62
CA LEU A 157 -28.38 -8.81 -21.28
C LEU A 157 -28.11 -10.11 -22.06
N GLY A 158 -29.17 -10.88 -22.37
CA GLY A 158 -29.07 -12.08 -23.19
C GLY A 158 -28.63 -11.84 -24.64
N GLU A 159 -28.72 -10.60 -25.16
CA GLU A 159 -28.23 -10.21 -26.48
C GLU A 159 -26.75 -9.74 -26.44
N ILE A 160 -26.16 -9.55 -25.25
CA ILE A 160 -24.79 -9.10 -25.08
C ILE A 160 -23.90 -10.33 -24.89
N GLU A 161 -23.17 -10.74 -25.89
CA GLU A 161 -22.34 -11.96 -25.89
C GLU A 161 -21.32 -12.00 -24.73
N ALA A 162 -20.83 -10.85 -24.31
CA ALA A 162 -19.86 -10.75 -23.21
C ALA A 162 -20.48 -10.93 -21.82
N ALA A 163 -21.81 -10.84 -21.67
CA ALA A 163 -22.53 -10.97 -20.40
C ALA A 163 -22.89 -12.44 -20.16
N VAL A 164 -22.23 -13.11 -19.23
CA VAL A 164 -22.43 -14.56 -18.98
C VAL A 164 -23.32 -14.86 -17.78
N ASP A 165 -23.35 -13.98 -16.81
CA ASP A 165 -24.16 -14.13 -15.60
C ASP A 165 -24.51 -12.75 -15.02
N TRP A 166 -25.68 -12.63 -14.40
CA TRP A 166 -26.07 -11.39 -13.75
C TRP A 166 -26.99 -11.60 -12.55
N GLN A 167 -26.82 -10.71 -11.57
CA GLN A 167 -27.61 -10.70 -10.35
C GLN A 167 -28.42 -9.42 -10.24
N LEU A 168 -29.71 -9.55 -9.99
CA LEU A 168 -30.61 -8.44 -9.80
C LEU A 168 -30.89 -8.22 -8.31
N LYS A 169 -30.72 -6.98 -7.86
CA LYS A 169 -31.04 -6.53 -6.50
C LYS A 169 -32.02 -5.37 -6.59
N LYS A 170 -32.96 -5.25 -5.66
CA LYS A 170 -33.83 -4.07 -5.60
C LYS A 170 -32.97 -2.85 -5.26
N ALA A 171 -32.91 -1.86 -6.13
CA ALA A 171 -32.51 -0.51 -5.76
C ALA A 171 -33.70 0.21 -5.10
N GLY A 172 -33.45 1.17 -4.18
CA GLY A 172 -34.50 2.02 -3.63
C GLY A 172 -35.23 2.79 -4.76
N GLU A 173 -36.37 3.41 -4.47
CA GLU A 173 -37.14 4.30 -5.35
C GLU A 173 -37.20 3.91 -6.85
N GLY A 174 -37.68 2.70 -7.14
CA GLY A 174 -38.15 2.35 -8.50
C GLY A 174 -37.14 1.78 -9.48
N GLY A 175 -35.84 1.68 -9.15
CA GLY A 175 -34.83 1.10 -10.02
C GLY A 175 -34.49 -0.36 -9.67
N VAL A 176 -33.88 -1.07 -10.60
CA VAL A 176 -33.26 -2.39 -10.40
C VAL A 176 -31.75 -2.25 -10.52
N HIS A 177 -31.03 -2.62 -9.48
CA HIS A 177 -29.57 -2.72 -9.50
C HIS A 177 -29.17 -4.08 -10.07
N VAL A 178 -28.25 -4.07 -11.01
CA VAL A 178 -27.77 -5.28 -11.71
C VAL A 178 -26.25 -5.31 -11.66
N ASP A 179 -25.71 -6.43 -11.20
CA ASP A 179 -24.29 -6.76 -11.31
C ASP A 179 -24.15 -7.79 -12.43
N VAL A 180 -23.40 -7.48 -13.50
CA VAL A 180 -23.21 -8.33 -14.69
C VAL A 180 -21.79 -8.83 -14.72
N LYS A 181 -21.59 -10.14 -14.75
CA LYS A 181 -20.29 -10.78 -14.94
C LYS A 181 -19.96 -10.87 -16.43
N ILE A 182 -18.77 -10.44 -16.81
CA ILE A 182 -18.27 -10.42 -18.18
C ILE A 182 -17.25 -11.54 -18.35
N GLU A 183 -17.33 -12.31 -19.41
CA GLU A 183 -16.37 -13.38 -19.73
C GLU A 183 -15.18 -12.87 -20.53
N PHE A 184 -15.42 -11.92 -21.46
CA PHE A 184 -14.39 -11.37 -22.34
C PHE A 184 -14.67 -9.91 -22.73
N GLY A 185 -13.64 -9.23 -23.21
CA GLY A 185 -13.70 -7.83 -23.64
C GLY A 185 -13.40 -6.83 -22.53
N GLU A 186 -13.19 -5.59 -22.95
CA GLU A 186 -12.95 -4.50 -22.00
C GLU A 186 -14.26 -4.07 -21.32
N PRO A 187 -14.30 -3.90 -19.99
CA PRO A 187 -15.51 -3.49 -19.29
C PRO A 187 -16.15 -2.20 -19.85
N THR A 188 -15.33 -1.30 -20.38
CA THR A 188 -15.80 -0.05 -21.02
C THR A 188 -16.61 -0.31 -22.29
N ASP A 189 -16.22 -1.30 -23.09
CA ASP A 189 -16.94 -1.66 -24.32
C ASP A 189 -18.26 -2.35 -24.00
N VAL A 190 -18.27 -3.19 -22.96
CA VAL A 190 -19.51 -3.80 -22.47
C VAL A 190 -20.46 -2.75 -21.88
N CYS A 191 -19.94 -1.77 -21.12
CA CYS A 191 -20.74 -0.63 -20.69
C CYS A 191 -21.38 0.10 -21.87
N ARG A 192 -20.63 0.31 -22.96
CA ARG A 192 -21.17 0.95 -24.18
C ARG A 192 -22.26 0.09 -24.84
N SER A 193 -22.08 -1.22 -24.90
CA SER A 193 -23.08 -2.14 -25.43
C SER A 193 -24.36 -2.14 -24.59
N ILE A 194 -24.24 -2.20 -23.26
CA ILE A 194 -25.37 -2.09 -22.33
C ILE A 194 -26.09 -0.76 -22.53
N PHE A 195 -25.36 0.35 -22.54
CA PHE A 195 -25.95 1.67 -22.72
C PHE A 195 -26.75 1.76 -24.04
N THR A 196 -26.17 1.28 -25.14
CA THR A 196 -26.82 1.31 -26.47
C THR A 196 -28.09 0.46 -26.48
N ALA A 197 -28.02 -0.76 -25.93
CA ALA A 197 -29.17 -1.68 -25.91
C ALA A 197 -30.35 -1.14 -25.07
N PHE A 198 -30.06 -0.46 -23.96
CA PHE A 198 -31.10 0.20 -23.15
C PHE A 198 -31.65 1.45 -23.85
N ALA A 199 -30.80 2.25 -24.51
CA ALA A 199 -31.21 3.44 -25.25
C ALA A 199 -32.12 3.11 -26.44
N GLU A 200 -31.82 2.05 -27.20
CA GLU A 200 -32.67 1.56 -28.32
C GLU A 200 -34.05 1.16 -27.83
N ARG A 201 -34.16 0.59 -26.62
CA ARG A 201 -35.43 0.21 -25.98
C ARG A 201 -36.09 1.35 -25.20
N LYS A 202 -35.52 2.55 -25.26
CA LYS A 202 -35.99 3.76 -24.55
C LYS A 202 -36.15 3.52 -23.04
N LYS A 203 -35.27 2.73 -22.45
CA LYS A 203 -35.21 2.47 -21.01
C LYS A 203 -34.14 3.33 -20.38
N ALA A 204 -34.44 3.90 -19.20
CA ALA A 204 -33.49 4.75 -18.50
C ALA A 204 -32.45 3.91 -17.76
N LEU A 205 -31.18 4.24 -18.00
CA LEU A 205 -30.07 3.84 -17.12
C LEU A 205 -29.79 5.01 -16.19
N LEU A 206 -29.92 4.78 -14.87
CA LEU A 206 -29.70 5.79 -13.84
C LEU A 206 -28.22 5.84 -13.41
N GLU A 207 -27.57 4.67 -13.46
CA GLU A 207 -26.16 4.51 -13.14
C GLU A 207 -25.57 3.41 -14.03
N LEU A 208 -24.32 3.56 -14.44
CA LEU A 208 -23.56 2.53 -15.16
C LEU A 208 -22.08 2.67 -14.82
N THR A 209 -21.54 1.64 -14.16
CA THR A 209 -20.17 1.66 -13.63
C THR A 209 -19.47 0.35 -13.91
N SER A 210 -18.25 0.40 -14.42
CA SER A 210 -17.37 -0.76 -14.48
C SER A 210 -16.65 -0.92 -13.14
N LYS A 211 -16.81 -2.04 -12.46
CA LYS A 211 -16.01 -2.39 -11.30
C LYS A 211 -14.67 -2.91 -11.78
N LYS A 212 -13.60 -2.23 -11.42
CA LYS A 212 -12.24 -2.79 -11.46
C LYS A 212 -12.01 -3.50 -10.15
N ALA A 213 -11.33 -4.65 -10.19
CA ALA A 213 -10.81 -5.26 -8.98
C ALA A 213 -9.97 -4.22 -8.22
N ASN A 214 -10.18 -4.13 -6.94
CA ASN A 214 -9.41 -3.26 -6.06
C ASN A 214 -8.52 -4.12 -5.15
N LEU A 215 -7.62 -3.48 -4.43
CA LEU A 215 -6.69 -4.18 -3.54
C LEU A 215 -7.41 -4.93 -2.39
N GLU A 216 -8.63 -4.49 -2.00
CA GLU A 216 -9.47 -5.19 -1.03
C GLU A 216 -9.94 -6.55 -1.56
N ASP A 217 -10.38 -6.61 -2.82
CA ASP A 217 -10.81 -7.85 -3.47
C ASP A 217 -9.63 -8.82 -3.57
N VAL A 218 -8.45 -8.32 -3.96
CA VAL A 218 -7.19 -9.09 -4.00
C VAL A 218 -6.85 -9.67 -2.64
N PHE A 219 -6.91 -8.85 -1.60
CA PHE A 219 -6.58 -9.27 -0.25
C PHE A 219 -7.51 -10.38 0.24
N ILE A 220 -8.82 -10.25 0.01
CA ILE A 220 -9.82 -11.25 0.41
C ILE A 220 -9.51 -12.57 -0.29
N GLU A 221 -9.38 -12.58 -1.62
CA GLU A 221 -9.17 -13.80 -2.39
C GLU A 221 -7.84 -14.50 -2.06
N LEU A 222 -6.75 -13.75 -1.97
CA LEU A 222 -5.44 -14.32 -1.60
C LEU A 222 -5.43 -14.88 -0.17
N THR A 223 -6.15 -14.23 0.76
CA THR A 223 -6.24 -14.74 2.12
C THR A 223 -7.16 -15.95 2.22
N GLU A 224 -8.30 -15.97 1.53
CA GLU A 224 -9.21 -17.12 1.47
C GLU A 224 -8.55 -18.34 0.85
N THR A 225 -7.83 -18.17 -0.27
CA THR A 225 -7.06 -19.24 -0.92
C THR A 225 -5.97 -19.80 0.00
N ALA A 226 -5.26 -18.92 0.71
CA ALA A 226 -4.30 -19.34 1.74
C ALA A 226 -4.97 -20.06 2.91
N PHE A 227 -6.25 -19.79 3.21
CA PHE A 227 -7.05 -20.53 4.19
C PHE A 227 -7.51 -21.90 3.68
N ALA A 228 -7.79 -22.05 2.38
CA ALA A 228 -8.19 -23.32 1.77
C ALA A 228 -7.02 -24.32 1.61
N GLY A 229 -5.78 -23.90 1.80
CA GLY A 229 -4.60 -24.75 1.67
C GLY A 229 -4.00 -24.84 0.27
N GLU A 230 -4.59 -24.15 -0.70
CA GLU A 230 -4.06 -23.96 -2.05
C GLU A 230 -3.26 -22.65 -2.04
N ALA A 231 -1.94 -22.72 -1.86
CA ALA A 231 -1.09 -21.55 -2.03
C ALA A 231 -1.04 -21.18 -3.52
N PRO A 232 -1.46 -19.97 -3.95
CA PRO A 232 -1.14 -19.50 -5.28
C PRO A 232 0.39 -19.44 -5.39
N ALA A 233 0.93 -19.99 -6.47
CA ALA A 233 2.33 -19.88 -6.79
C ALA A 233 2.65 -18.37 -6.96
N ALA A 234 3.21 -17.76 -5.93
CA ALA A 234 3.77 -16.43 -6.06
C ALA A 234 4.90 -16.54 -7.09
N ASN A 235 4.74 -15.89 -8.23
CA ASN A 235 5.85 -15.58 -9.11
C ASN A 235 6.76 -14.61 -8.33
N VAL A 236 7.65 -15.18 -7.55
CA VAL A 236 8.87 -14.52 -7.17
C VAL A 236 9.69 -14.57 -8.44
N GLU A 237 9.68 -13.53 -9.25
CA GLU A 237 10.77 -13.29 -10.17
C GLU A 237 12.01 -13.16 -9.29
N GLU A 238 12.77 -14.25 -9.17
CA GLU A 238 14.16 -14.17 -8.78
C GLU A 238 14.79 -13.23 -9.80
N GLU A 239 15.20 -12.04 -9.38
CA GLU A 239 16.09 -11.21 -10.18
C GLU A 239 17.26 -12.12 -10.54
N GLU A 240 17.31 -12.56 -11.80
CA GLU A 240 18.47 -13.28 -12.33
C GLU A 240 19.66 -12.36 -12.09
N LYS A 241 20.52 -12.77 -11.14
CA LYS A 241 21.80 -12.10 -10.91
C LYS A 241 22.52 -12.07 -12.25
N THR A 242 22.83 -10.88 -12.72
CA THR A 242 23.59 -10.74 -13.94
C THR A 242 24.99 -11.35 -13.74
N PRO A 243 25.64 -11.85 -14.80
CA PRO A 243 27.00 -12.38 -14.67
C PRO A 243 28.02 -11.38 -14.08
N GLU A 244 27.69 -10.09 -14.07
CA GLU A 244 28.48 -9.03 -13.44
C GLU A 244 28.35 -9.04 -11.91
N ASP A 245 27.17 -9.32 -11.36
CA ASP A 245 26.94 -9.41 -9.91
C ASP A 245 27.67 -10.63 -9.29
N GLU A 246 27.75 -11.76 -10.03
CA GLU A 246 28.52 -12.94 -9.61
C GLU A 246 30.05 -12.68 -9.65
N MET A 247 30.53 -11.83 -10.56
CA MET A 247 31.95 -11.45 -10.61
C MET A 247 32.36 -10.55 -9.45
N GLU A 248 31.51 -9.60 -9.04
CA GLU A 248 31.79 -8.75 -7.87
C GLU A 248 31.78 -9.55 -6.56
N GLU A 249 30.84 -10.46 -6.37
CA GLU A 249 30.75 -11.29 -5.15
C GLU A 249 31.95 -12.28 -5.03
N ASN A 250 32.43 -12.81 -6.14
CA ASN A 250 33.62 -13.65 -6.17
C ASN A 250 34.90 -12.86 -6.00
N GLY A 251 35.01 -11.65 -6.56
CA GLY A 251 36.17 -10.76 -6.39
C GLY A 251 36.36 -10.31 -4.93
N ILE A 252 35.27 -10.07 -4.20
CA ILE A 252 35.30 -9.70 -2.76
C ILE A 252 35.79 -10.91 -1.92
N LYS A 253 35.31 -12.12 -2.19
CA LYS A 253 35.75 -13.34 -1.49
C LYS A 253 37.24 -13.65 -1.71
N GLU A 254 37.76 -13.46 -2.90
CA GLU A 254 39.19 -13.68 -3.18
C GLU A 254 40.09 -12.65 -2.48
N SER A 255 39.65 -11.37 -2.40
CA SER A 255 40.43 -10.35 -1.68
C SER A 255 40.45 -10.59 -0.16
N GLU A 256 39.38 -11.01 0.44
CA GLU A 256 39.31 -11.35 1.88
C GLU A 256 40.17 -12.60 2.22
N ILE A 257 40.21 -13.60 1.33
CA ILE A 257 41.05 -14.77 1.49
C ILE A 257 42.52 -14.40 1.36
N HIS A 258 42.87 -13.46 0.48
CA HIS A 258 44.23 -13.01 0.28
C HIS A 258 44.75 -12.21 1.49
N GLU A 259 43.95 -11.30 2.03
CA GLU A 259 44.27 -10.54 3.25
C GLU A 259 44.46 -11.46 4.49
N ARG A 260 43.60 -12.46 4.68
CA ARG A 260 43.75 -13.43 5.78
C ARG A 260 45.05 -14.23 5.67
N LYS A 261 45.46 -14.65 4.45
CA LYS A 261 46.74 -15.36 4.23
C LYS A 261 47.98 -14.50 4.46
N ILE A 262 47.87 -13.19 4.29
CA ILE A 262 48.98 -12.25 4.58
C ILE A 262 49.12 -12.08 6.08
N GLN A 263 48.01 -11.90 6.84
CA GLN A 263 48.02 -11.78 8.30
C GLN A 263 48.51 -13.04 9.03
N GLU A 264 48.21 -14.24 8.52
CA GLU A 264 48.73 -15.50 9.07
C GLU A 264 50.25 -15.69 8.85
N ARG A 265 50.81 -15.11 7.79
CA ARG A 265 52.26 -15.17 7.53
C ARG A 265 53.06 -14.19 8.37
N GLU A 266 52.50 -13.02 8.71
CA GLU A 266 53.19 -12.03 9.55
C GLU A 266 53.09 -12.36 11.06
N GLY A 267 52.19 -13.23 11.47
CA GLY A 267 52.01 -13.67 12.88
C GLY A 267 52.95 -14.82 13.31
N THR A 268 53.70 -15.45 12.40
CA THR A 268 54.54 -16.61 12.70
C THR A 268 56.04 -16.31 12.86
N ASP A 269 56.42 -15.06 12.74
CA ASP A 269 57.84 -14.62 12.84
C ASP A 269 58.09 -13.68 14.04
N ARG A 270 57.50 -14.03 15.22
CA ARG A 270 57.85 -13.42 16.49
C ARG A 270 57.92 -14.45 17.61
#